data_3863ed10b75b3ba500b8c01822f72466
#
_entry.id   3863ed10b75b3ba500b8c01822f72466
#
_cell.length_a   1.000
_cell.length_b   1.000
_cell.length_c   1.000
_cell.angle_alpha   90.00
_cell.angle_beta   90.00
_cell.angle_gamma   90.00
#
_symmetry.space_group_name_H-M   'P 1'
#
loop_
_entity.id
_entity.type
_entity.pdbx_description
1 polymer ?
#
loop_
_entity_poly.entity_id
_entity_poly.type
_entity_poly.pdbx_seq_one_letter_code
_entity_poly.pdbx_strand_id
1 'polypeptide(L)'
;MKDAWGRTIEYVRLSLTDACNFCCPYCRPAEITPQSQTQLLSVDEWMNILGAFHHIGVKAVRLTGGEPLLYPHIEELLGRIKETGWFEDISMTTNGSLLASRAQRLKKLGLNRVNISLDSLETEAFATCVGKAGQLESVLDGIRSAINANFKS
;
A
#
# COMPACT_ATOMS: atom_id res chain seq x y z
N MET A 1 -9.35 -20.51 -4.30
CA MET A 1 -10.71 -20.67 -3.69
C MET A 1 -11.76 -20.26 -4.72
N LYS A 2 -12.92 -20.97 -4.81
CA LYS A 2 -14.03 -20.58 -5.70
C LYS A 2 -15.18 -19.99 -4.88
N ASP A 3 -15.76 -18.90 -5.37
CA ASP A 3 -16.97 -18.32 -4.76
C ASP A 3 -18.27 -19.05 -5.21
N ALA A 4 -19.42 -18.62 -4.68
CA ALA A 4 -20.72 -19.20 -5.01
C ALA A 4 -21.12 -19.06 -6.51
N TRP A 5 -20.46 -18.19 -7.27
CA TRP A 5 -20.67 -18.00 -8.72
C TRP A 5 -19.60 -18.68 -9.58
N GLY A 6 -18.75 -19.53 -8.97
CA GLY A 6 -17.70 -20.26 -9.69
C GLY A 6 -16.45 -19.46 -10.03
N ARG A 7 -16.31 -18.19 -9.58
CA ARG A 7 -15.13 -17.37 -9.81
C ARG A 7 -13.99 -17.83 -8.91
N THR A 8 -12.79 -17.92 -9.45
CA THR A 8 -11.59 -18.21 -8.66
C THR A 8 -11.07 -16.94 -8.01
N ILE A 9 -10.97 -16.93 -6.69
CA ILE A 9 -10.40 -15.82 -5.93
C ILE A 9 -8.92 -16.11 -5.74
N GLU A 10 -8.07 -15.33 -6.44
CA GLU A 10 -6.60 -15.46 -6.44
C GLU A 10 -5.91 -14.17 -5.97
N TYR A 11 -6.67 -13.19 -5.53
CA TYR A 11 -6.19 -11.86 -5.16
C TYR A 11 -6.77 -11.42 -3.81
N VAL A 12 -5.91 -10.83 -2.98
CA VAL A 12 -6.30 -10.27 -1.67
C VAL A 12 -5.74 -8.85 -1.48
N ARG A 13 -6.49 -8.02 -0.78
CA ARG A 13 -6.05 -6.70 -0.31
C ARG A 13 -5.88 -6.74 1.20
N LEU A 14 -4.73 -6.27 1.67
CA LEU A 14 -4.38 -6.20 3.09
C LEU A 14 -4.26 -4.75 3.53
N SER A 15 -5.06 -4.35 4.49
CA SER A 15 -4.96 -3.06 5.16
C SER A 15 -3.97 -3.18 6.32
N LEU A 16 -2.75 -2.68 6.15
CA LEU A 16 -1.66 -2.83 7.12
C LEU A 16 -1.81 -1.90 8.33
N THR A 17 -2.42 -0.74 8.10
CA THR A 17 -2.62 0.31 9.12
C THR A 17 -3.79 1.19 8.70
N ASP A 18 -4.46 1.79 9.64
CA ASP A 18 -5.46 2.84 9.41
C ASP A 18 -4.85 4.25 9.47
N ALA A 19 -3.58 4.37 9.88
CA ALA A 19 -2.87 5.65 9.88
C ALA A 19 -2.65 6.15 8.46
N CYS A 20 -2.92 7.45 8.24
CA CYS A 20 -2.64 8.14 6.99
C CYS A 20 -2.11 9.53 7.30
N ASN A 21 -1.16 10.01 6.51
CA ASN A 21 -0.64 11.37 6.59
C ASN A 21 -1.45 12.39 5.79
N PHE A 22 -2.52 11.93 5.08
CA PHE A 22 -3.55 12.76 4.46
C PHE A 22 -4.88 12.65 5.25
N CYS A 23 -5.75 13.62 5.06
CA CYS A 23 -7.07 13.70 5.68
C CYS A 23 -8.17 13.92 4.64
N CYS A 24 -8.17 13.10 3.57
CA CYS A 24 -9.14 13.23 2.48
C CYS A 24 -10.57 13.13 3.02
N PRO A 25 -11.42 14.17 2.84
CA PRO A 25 -12.77 14.22 3.42
C PRO A 25 -13.66 13.04 2.98
N TYR A 26 -13.49 12.58 1.75
CA TYR A 26 -14.25 11.45 1.19
C TYR A 26 -13.79 10.07 1.70
N CYS A 27 -12.57 9.97 2.22
CA CYS A 27 -11.97 8.70 2.64
C CYS A 27 -12.05 8.50 4.15
N ARG A 28 -11.86 9.58 4.91
CA ARG A 28 -11.77 9.52 6.37
C ARG A 28 -12.66 10.56 7.00
N PRO A 29 -13.83 10.16 7.52
CA PRO A 29 -14.62 11.03 8.36
C PRO A 29 -13.79 11.53 9.55
N ALA A 30 -13.95 12.81 9.92
CA ALA A 30 -13.20 13.46 11.00
C ALA A 30 -13.32 12.75 12.38
N GLU A 31 -14.31 11.88 12.51
CA GLU A 31 -14.65 11.17 13.75
C GLU A 31 -13.83 9.89 13.97
N ILE A 32 -13.08 9.39 12.96
CA ILE A 32 -12.31 8.15 13.10
C ILE A 32 -10.92 8.47 13.66
N THR A 33 -10.68 8.09 14.92
CA THR A 33 -9.36 8.12 15.52
C THR A 33 -8.52 6.97 14.97
N PRO A 34 -7.28 7.21 14.47
CA PRO A 34 -6.38 6.13 14.06
C PRO A 34 -6.12 5.18 15.21
N GLN A 35 -6.00 3.88 14.91
CA GLN A 35 -5.50 2.92 15.87
C GLN A 35 -4.11 3.33 16.37
N SER A 36 -3.82 3.06 17.63
CA SER A 36 -2.47 3.24 18.14
C SER A 36 -1.52 2.25 17.46
N GLN A 37 -0.25 2.61 17.29
CA GLN A 37 0.75 1.71 16.69
C GLN A 37 0.91 0.39 17.48
N THR A 38 0.52 0.37 18.74
CA THR A 38 0.54 -0.83 19.59
C THR A 38 -0.52 -1.87 19.23
N GLN A 39 -1.47 -1.52 18.36
CA GLN A 39 -2.53 -2.42 17.87
C GLN A 39 -2.27 -2.95 16.46
N LEU A 40 -1.12 -2.59 15.84
CA LEU A 40 -0.76 -3.10 14.52
C LEU A 40 -0.29 -4.56 14.62
N LEU A 41 -0.65 -5.37 13.63
CA LEU A 41 -0.11 -6.71 13.51
C LEU A 41 1.40 -6.65 13.26
N SER A 42 2.13 -7.56 13.91
CA SER A 42 3.55 -7.79 13.68
C SER A 42 3.78 -8.42 12.29
N VAL A 43 5.04 -8.43 11.86
CA VAL A 43 5.41 -9.10 10.61
C VAL A 43 5.11 -10.59 10.65
N ASP A 44 5.34 -11.26 11.81
CA ASP A 44 5.05 -12.69 11.96
C ASP A 44 3.55 -12.99 11.83
N GLU A 45 2.69 -12.19 12.42
CA GLU A 45 1.24 -12.33 12.28
C GLU A 45 0.80 -12.13 10.84
N TRP A 46 1.35 -11.13 10.12
CA TRP A 46 1.10 -10.95 8.69
C TRP A 46 1.56 -12.14 7.86
N MET A 47 2.74 -12.69 8.16
CA MET A 47 3.26 -13.86 7.45
C MET A 47 2.38 -15.09 7.68
N ASN A 48 1.84 -15.29 8.87
CA ASN A 48 0.88 -16.37 9.15
C ASN A 48 -0.41 -16.21 8.33
N ILE A 49 -0.97 -15.00 8.27
CA ILE A 49 -2.14 -14.67 7.46
C ILE A 49 -1.86 -14.90 5.97
N LEU A 50 -0.73 -14.42 5.48
CA LEU A 50 -0.31 -14.58 4.08
C LEU A 50 -0.09 -16.05 3.71
N GLY A 51 0.49 -16.85 4.61
CA GLY A 51 0.65 -18.29 4.44
C GLY A 51 -0.70 -19.00 4.29
N ALA A 52 -1.70 -18.63 5.09
CA ALA A 52 -3.04 -19.15 4.97
C ALA A 52 -3.69 -18.78 3.61
N PHE A 53 -3.52 -17.53 3.15
CA PHE A 53 -3.99 -17.12 1.82
C PHE A 53 -3.30 -17.87 0.69
N HIS A 54 -1.98 -18.05 0.76
CA HIS A 54 -1.24 -18.85 -0.21
C HIS A 54 -1.78 -20.29 -0.25
N HIS A 55 -1.99 -20.92 0.91
CA HIS A 55 -2.50 -22.29 1.00
C HIS A 55 -3.87 -22.49 0.32
N ILE A 56 -4.73 -21.50 0.34
CA ILE A 56 -6.04 -21.52 -0.35
C ILE A 56 -5.99 -21.03 -1.81
N GLY A 57 -4.77 -20.79 -2.35
CA GLY A 57 -4.54 -20.51 -3.77
C GLY A 57 -4.57 -19.03 -4.15
N VAL A 58 -4.36 -18.11 -3.21
CA VAL A 58 -4.13 -16.69 -3.53
C VAL A 58 -2.75 -16.53 -4.15
N LYS A 59 -2.68 -15.83 -5.28
CA LYS A 59 -1.46 -15.60 -6.07
C LYS A 59 -0.99 -14.15 -6.08
N ALA A 60 -1.88 -13.22 -5.78
CA ALA A 60 -1.58 -11.81 -5.83
C ALA A 60 -2.03 -11.10 -4.55
N VAL A 61 -1.16 -10.20 -4.05
CA VAL A 61 -1.40 -9.43 -2.84
C VAL A 61 -1.27 -7.94 -3.13
N ARG A 62 -2.21 -7.15 -2.60
CA ARG A 62 -2.11 -5.69 -2.60
C ARG A 62 -2.04 -5.16 -1.19
N LEU A 63 -0.93 -4.53 -0.88
CA LEU A 63 -0.74 -3.81 0.38
C LEU A 63 -1.42 -2.44 0.30
N THR A 64 -2.22 -2.13 1.30
CA THR A 64 -3.00 -0.91 1.41
C THR A 64 -3.13 -0.52 2.88
N GLY A 65 -4.07 0.35 3.22
CA GLY A 65 -4.34 0.80 4.58
C GLY A 65 -4.93 2.19 4.52
N GLY A 66 -4.64 3.01 5.52
CA GLY A 66 -4.63 4.45 5.34
C GLY A 66 -3.51 4.79 4.35
N GLU A 67 -2.27 4.88 4.83
CA GLU A 67 -1.08 4.92 3.98
C GLU A 67 -0.14 3.77 4.36
N PRO A 68 0.05 2.77 3.49
CA PRO A 68 0.84 1.57 3.82
C PRO A 68 2.31 1.88 4.12
N LEU A 69 2.86 2.97 3.58
CA LEU A 69 4.23 3.41 3.86
C LEU A 69 4.42 3.96 5.27
N LEU A 70 3.33 4.14 6.04
CA LEU A 70 3.38 4.44 7.48
C LEU A 70 3.42 3.18 8.36
N TYR A 71 3.21 1.98 7.79
CA TYR A 71 3.44 0.75 8.54
C TYR A 71 4.93 0.60 8.84
N PRO A 72 5.36 0.56 10.12
CA PRO A 72 6.78 0.68 10.49
C PRO A 72 7.66 -0.42 9.89
N HIS A 73 7.10 -1.62 9.73
CA HIS A 73 7.83 -2.81 9.30
C HIS A 73 7.58 -3.18 7.83
N ILE A 74 7.17 -2.22 6.99
CA ILE A 74 6.79 -2.49 5.59
C ILE A 74 7.93 -3.12 4.77
N GLU A 75 9.18 -2.69 5.00
CA GLU A 75 10.33 -3.21 4.26
C GLU A 75 10.68 -4.63 4.68
N GLU A 76 10.61 -4.92 5.97
CA GLU A 76 10.80 -6.27 6.51
C GLU A 76 9.72 -7.21 5.98
N LEU A 77 8.46 -6.79 6.03
CA LEU A 77 7.33 -7.57 5.52
C LEU A 77 7.50 -7.90 4.04
N LEU A 78 7.83 -6.90 3.20
CA LEU A 78 8.07 -7.12 1.77
C LEU A 78 9.23 -8.08 1.51
N GLY A 79 10.33 -7.95 2.24
CA GLY A 79 11.48 -8.85 2.13
C GLY A 79 11.09 -10.29 2.42
N ARG A 80 10.38 -10.52 3.51
CA ARG A 80 9.91 -11.85 3.91
C ARG A 80 8.89 -12.43 2.92
N ILE A 81 7.95 -11.63 2.42
CA ILE A 81 7.02 -12.09 1.37
C ILE A 81 7.80 -12.53 0.13
N LYS A 82 8.78 -11.74 -0.30
CA LYS A 82 9.61 -12.05 -1.46
C LYS A 82 10.36 -13.38 -1.29
N GLU A 83 10.95 -13.61 -0.11
CA GLU A 83 11.73 -14.82 0.20
C GLU A 83 10.89 -16.10 0.12
N THR A 84 9.60 -16.04 0.41
CA THR A 84 8.72 -17.21 0.32
C THR A 84 8.44 -17.65 -1.11
N GLY A 85 8.45 -16.73 -2.07
CA GLY A 85 8.02 -17.01 -3.44
C GLY A 85 6.53 -17.36 -3.57
N TRP A 86 5.70 -17.10 -2.56
CA TRP A 86 4.29 -17.49 -2.54
C TRP A 86 3.41 -16.74 -3.54
N PHE A 87 3.78 -15.50 -3.85
CA PHE A 87 2.94 -14.63 -4.67
C PHE A 87 3.63 -14.24 -5.97
N GLU A 88 2.88 -14.32 -7.06
CA GLU A 88 3.31 -13.93 -8.40
C GLU A 88 3.33 -12.41 -8.58
N ASP A 89 2.46 -11.70 -7.83
CA ASP A 89 2.33 -10.24 -7.88
C ASP A 89 2.12 -9.65 -6.50
N ILE A 90 3.03 -8.75 -6.12
CA ILE A 90 2.95 -7.95 -4.89
C ILE A 90 2.80 -6.49 -5.32
N SER A 91 1.67 -5.90 -5.01
CA SER A 91 1.35 -4.50 -5.37
C SER A 91 1.04 -3.65 -4.14
N MET A 92 1.09 -2.33 -4.30
CA MET A 92 0.77 -1.39 -3.24
C MET A 92 -0.13 -0.27 -3.77
N THR A 93 -1.11 0.14 -2.98
CA THR A 93 -1.84 1.39 -3.22
C THR A 93 -1.40 2.42 -2.19
N THR A 94 -0.88 3.55 -2.63
CA THR A 94 -0.29 4.60 -1.80
C THR A 94 -0.72 5.98 -2.27
N ASN A 95 -0.70 6.96 -1.39
CA ASN A 95 -0.83 8.36 -1.77
C ASN A 95 0.46 8.94 -2.40
N GLY A 96 1.55 8.20 -2.40
CA GLY A 96 2.80 8.54 -3.07
C GLY A 96 3.71 9.53 -2.35
N SER A 97 3.22 10.25 -1.34
CA SER A 97 3.98 11.34 -0.68
C SER A 97 5.25 10.88 0.05
N LEU A 98 5.33 9.61 0.41
CA LEU A 98 6.48 8.99 1.09
C LEU A 98 7.28 8.07 0.17
N LEU A 99 6.94 8.01 -1.12
CA LEU A 99 7.50 7.03 -2.04
C LEU A 99 8.86 7.44 -2.60
N ALA A 100 9.12 8.75 -2.76
CA ALA A 100 10.28 9.26 -3.48
C ALA A 100 11.62 8.67 -3.02
N SER A 101 11.88 8.66 -1.72
CA SER A 101 13.12 8.13 -1.14
C SER A 101 13.14 6.61 -1.00
N ARG A 102 12.02 5.93 -1.20
CA ARG A 102 11.83 4.50 -0.89
C ARG A 102 11.62 3.63 -2.13
N ALA A 103 11.23 4.20 -3.27
CA ALA A 103 10.82 3.48 -4.48
C ALA A 103 11.82 2.39 -4.91
N GLN A 104 13.11 2.73 -5.04
CA GLN A 104 14.15 1.79 -5.41
C GLN A 104 14.31 0.64 -4.40
N ARG A 105 14.23 0.97 -3.12
CA ARG A 105 14.35 -0.01 -2.03
C ARG A 105 13.18 -0.98 -2.04
N LEU A 106 11.96 -0.47 -2.12
CA LEU A 106 10.74 -1.29 -2.18
C LEU A 106 10.74 -2.20 -3.40
N LYS A 107 11.19 -1.70 -4.57
CA LYS A 107 11.35 -2.51 -5.77
C LYS A 107 12.32 -3.67 -5.55
N LYS A 108 13.48 -3.42 -4.95
CA LYS A 108 14.47 -4.45 -4.61
C LYS A 108 13.92 -5.49 -3.63
N LEU A 109 13.02 -5.09 -2.73
CA LEU A 109 12.37 -5.96 -1.76
C LEU A 109 11.17 -6.74 -2.34
N GLY A 110 10.93 -6.66 -3.65
CA GLY A 110 9.96 -7.52 -4.32
C GLY A 110 8.62 -6.86 -4.63
N LEU A 111 8.44 -5.57 -4.33
CA LEU A 111 7.24 -4.87 -4.78
C LEU A 111 7.24 -4.78 -6.31
N ASN A 112 6.21 -5.33 -6.96
CA ASN A 112 6.12 -5.40 -8.42
C ASN A 112 5.48 -4.14 -9.02
N ARG A 113 4.41 -3.65 -8.39
CA ARG A 113 3.59 -2.54 -8.89
C ARG A 113 3.20 -1.58 -7.79
N VAL A 114 3.02 -0.30 -8.16
CA VAL A 114 2.43 0.73 -7.30
C VAL A 114 1.25 1.39 -8.01
N ASN A 115 0.17 1.60 -7.27
CA ASN A 115 -0.95 2.44 -7.67
C ASN A 115 -0.89 3.71 -6.83
N ILE A 116 -0.65 4.85 -7.46
CA ILE A 116 -0.56 6.14 -6.75
C ILE A 116 -1.87 6.88 -6.94
N SER A 117 -2.49 7.25 -5.82
CA SER A 117 -3.71 8.05 -5.81
C SER A 117 -3.37 9.51 -6.01
N LEU A 118 -3.92 10.12 -7.07
CA LEU A 118 -3.72 11.54 -7.40
C LEU A 118 -5.03 12.11 -7.93
N ASP A 119 -5.69 12.96 -7.15
CA ASP A 119 -7.02 13.48 -7.47
C ASP A 119 -6.98 14.71 -8.40
N SER A 120 -5.90 15.50 -8.34
CA SER A 120 -5.74 16.71 -9.15
C SER A 120 -4.26 17.05 -9.33
N LEU A 121 -3.94 17.70 -10.47
CA LEU A 121 -2.63 18.33 -10.71
C LEU A 121 -2.64 19.83 -10.33
N GLU A 122 -3.80 20.39 -10.02
CA GLU A 122 -3.94 21.76 -9.57
C GLU A 122 -3.72 21.82 -8.05
N THR A 123 -2.76 22.65 -7.62
CA THR A 123 -2.28 22.69 -6.22
C THR A 123 -3.40 22.94 -5.20
N GLU A 124 -4.29 23.89 -5.47
CA GLU A 124 -5.39 24.24 -4.56
C GLU A 124 -6.47 23.14 -4.53
N ALA A 125 -6.84 22.61 -5.69
CA ALA A 125 -7.79 21.52 -5.80
C ALA A 125 -7.25 20.27 -5.10
N PHE A 126 -5.97 19.92 -5.32
CA PHE A 126 -5.32 18.79 -4.65
C PHE A 126 -5.30 18.99 -3.13
N ALA A 127 -4.91 20.17 -2.64
CA ALA A 127 -4.90 20.48 -1.21
C ALA A 127 -6.29 20.28 -0.57
N THR A 128 -7.34 20.68 -1.27
CA THR A 128 -8.73 20.49 -0.85
C THR A 128 -9.08 18.99 -0.80
N CYS A 129 -8.72 18.21 -1.84
CA CYS A 129 -9.00 16.78 -1.91
C CYS A 129 -8.29 15.98 -0.81
N VAL A 130 -7.05 16.33 -0.47
CA VAL A 130 -6.27 15.58 0.53
C VAL A 130 -6.37 16.16 1.95
N GLY A 131 -7.08 17.30 2.12
CA GLY A 131 -7.25 17.98 3.40
C GLY A 131 -5.94 18.55 3.96
N LYS A 132 -4.92 18.79 3.11
CA LYS A 132 -3.60 19.25 3.55
C LYS A 132 -2.88 20.01 2.43
N ALA A 133 -2.44 21.22 2.74
CA ALA A 133 -1.68 22.05 1.80
C ALA A 133 -0.24 21.51 1.57
N GLY A 134 0.37 21.88 0.43
CA GLY A 134 1.80 21.69 0.16
C GLY A 134 2.25 20.25 -0.09
N GLN A 135 1.33 19.31 -0.41
CA GLN A 135 1.69 17.90 -0.58
C GLN A 135 1.83 17.44 -2.04
N LEU A 136 1.41 18.27 -3.02
CA LEU A 136 1.39 17.86 -4.43
C LEU A 136 2.79 17.51 -4.94
N GLU A 137 3.80 18.34 -4.68
CA GLU A 137 5.17 18.09 -5.16
C GLU A 137 5.75 16.78 -4.59
N SER A 138 5.50 16.46 -3.32
CA SER A 138 5.96 15.19 -2.74
C SER A 138 5.33 13.97 -3.43
N VAL A 139 4.09 14.07 -3.86
CA VAL A 139 3.41 13.01 -4.63
C VAL A 139 3.99 12.91 -6.04
N LEU A 140 4.20 14.04 -6.72
CA LEU A 140 4.82 14.07 -8.05
C LEU A 140 6.26 13.51 -8.03
N ASP A 141 7.03 13.80 -7.00
CA ASP A 141 8.36 13.21 -6.80
C ASP A 141 8.26 11.69 -6.54
N GLY A 142 7.24 11.25 -5.81
CA GLY A 142 6.91 9.85 -5.65
C GLY A 142 6.64 9.15 -6.98
N ILE A 143 5.84 9.78 -7.86
CA ILE A 143 5.55 9.27 -9.20
C ILE A 143 6.83 9.19 -10.06
N ARG A 144 7.63 10.27 -10.11
CA ARG A 144 8.91 10.29 -10.83
C ARG A 144 9.83 9.16 -10.36
N SER A 145 9.91 8.96 -9.05
CA SER A 145 10.75 7.91 -8.46
C SER A 145 10.21 6.50 -8.75
N ALA A 146 8.89 6.32 -8.82
CA ALA A 146 8.27 5.04 -9.21
C ALA A 146 8.60 4.69 -10.68
N ILE A 147 8.54 5.66 -11.58
CA ILE A 147 8.93 5.50 -12.99
C ILE A 147 10.41 5.10 -13.08
N ASN A 148 11.29 5.83 -12.39
CA ASN A 148 12.73 5.56 -12.36
C ASN A 148 13.08 4.19 -11.74
N ALA A 149 12.24 3.67 -10.85
CA ALA A 149 12.38 2.34 -10.27
C ALA A 149 11.84 1.21 -11.17
N ASN A 150 11.28 1.54 -12.34
CA ASN A 150 10.68 0.59 -13.27
C ASN A 150 9.60 -0.30 -12.62
N PHE A 151 8.72 0.29 -11.82
CA PHE A 151 7.52 -0.43 -11.40
C PHE A 151 6.64 -0.73 -12.61
N LYS A 152 6.02 -1.92 -12.62
CA LYS A 152 5.00 -2.23 -13.62
C LYS A 152 3.78 -1.32 -13.38
N SER A 153 3.22 -0.81 -14.43
CA SER A 153 1.96 -0.04 -14.42
C SER A 153 0.75 -0.96 -14.42
#